data_2412559e3f1bab086b3daded8eec4b3e
#
_entry.id   2412559e3f1bab086b3daded8eec4b3e
#
_cell.length_a   1.000
_cell.length_b   1.000
_cell.length_c   1.000
_cell.angle_alpha   90.00
_cell.angle_beta   90.00
_cell.angle_gamma   90.00
#
_symmetry.space_group_name_H-M   'P 1'
#
loop_
_entity.id
_entity.type
_entity.pdbx_description
1 polymer ?
#
loop_
_entity_poly.entity_id
_entity_poly.type
_entity_poly.pdbx_seq_one_letter_code
_entity_poly.pdbx_strand_id
1 'polypeptide(L)'
;MSFKPTSINSTYPDASRWLLIPFFAVLTIWVVYYLEISWGVNFNTHGIYPQRLSGLQGVLFSPFIHGSLDHLYNNSFPLLILLAALIYFFPKQAWQVVLWGILCSGLLTWLIGRPSYHIGASGLIYVLASFIFFKGIRSGHYRWVALSLGVVFVYGSMLWYVLPVKEGISWEGHLSGLLSGLALSWTLPNRMPSAPKYAWEAEDYKEEEDAFMRHFDADGNFIEQLPEEQTDADE
;
A
#
# COMPACT_ATOMS: atom_id res chain seq x y z
N MET A 1 -8.33 20.08 -37.64
CA MET A 1 -8.90 19.85 -36.31
C MET A 1 -7.77 19.93 -35.27
N SER A 2 -7.81 20.90 -34.37
CA SER A 2 -6.78 21.12 -33.36
C SER A 2 -6.96 20.09 -32.24
N PHE A 3 -6.02 19.15 -32.10
CA PHE A 3 -5.92 18.27 -30.95
C PHE A 3 -5.64 19.12 -29.70
N LYS A 4 -6.67 19.36 -28.89
CA LYS A 4 -6.45 19.81 -27.52
C LYS A 4 -5.87 18.62 -26.74
N PRO A 5 -4.65 18.70 -26.21
CA PRO A 5 -4.17 17.67 -25.30
C PRO A 5 -5.11 17.68 -24.09
N THR A 6 -5.85 16.61 -23.91
CA THR A 6 -6.55 16.32 -22.65
C THR A 6 -5.49 16.34 -21.56
N SER A 7 -5.58 17.31 -20.65
CA SER A 7 -4.73 17.35 -19.47
C SER A 7 -4.82 16.01 -18.78
N ILE A 8 -3.73 15.25 -18.80
CA ILE A 8 -3.57 14.04 -18.00
C ILE A 8 -3.57 14.56 -16.56
N ASN A 9 -4.76 14.62 -15.93
CA ASN A 9 -4.85 14.80 -14.50
C ASN A 9 -4.04 13.66 -13.89
N SER A 10 -2.87 13.98 -13.34
CA SER A 10 -1.98 12.99 -12.76
C SER A 10 -2.77 12.22 -11.69
N THR A 11 -3.08 10.97 -11.97
CA THR A 11 -3.80 10.07 -11.07
C THR A 11 -2.94 9.73 -9.83
N TYR A 12 -1.68 10.14 -9.88
CA TYR A 12 -0.70 9.88 -8.82
C TYR A 12 -0.60 11.07 -7.86
N PRO A 13 -0.46 10.79 -6.56
CA PRO A 13 -0.26 11.84 -5.56
C PRO A 13 1.06 12.58 -5.80
N ASP A 14 1.09 13.86 -5.41
CA ASP A 14 2.32 14.65 -5.43
C ASP A 14 3.46 13.92 -4.71
N ALA A 15 4.67 13.98 -5.27
CA ALA A 15 5.86 13.34 -4.69
C ALA A 15 6.05 13.68 -3.20
N SER A 16 5.67 14.88 -2.78
CA SER A 16 5.69 15.31 -1.39
C SER A 16 4.88 14.40 -0.45
N ARG A 17 3.74 13.87 -0.88
CA ARG A 17 2.87 13.07 0.00
C ARG A 17 3.40 11.66 0.23
N TRP A 18 3.80 10.95 -0.82
CA TRP A 18 4.25 9.57 -0.67
C TRP A 18 5.69 9.44 -0.17
N LEU A 19 6.46 10.53 -0.14
CA LEU A 19 7.79 10.58 0.45
C LEU A 19 7.78 11.16 1.87
N LEU A 20 7.15 12.33 2.07
CA LEU A 20 7.22 13.05 3.34
C LEU A 20 6.38 12.38 4.44
N ILE A 21 5.19 11.86 4.13
CA ILE A 21 4.34 11.23 5.16
C ILE A 21 5.01 10.01 5.78
N PRO A 22 5.54 9.03 4.98
CA PRO A 22 6.27 7.91 5.57
C PRO A 22 7.55 8.33 6.31
N PHE A 23 8.26 9.33 5.80
CA PHE A 23 9.43 9.88 6.47
C PHE A 23 9.08 10.43 7.86
N PHE A 24 8.03 11.27 7.96
CA PHE A 24 7.60 11.81 9.25
C PHE A 24 7.00 10.74 10.17
N ALA A 25 6.36 9.71 9.65
CA ALA A 25 5.90 8.58 10.46
C ALA A 25 7.09 7.85 11.11
N VAL A 26 8.16 7.57 10.33
CA VAL A 26 9.38 6.98 10.87
C VAL A 26 10.09 7.94 11.81
N LEU A 27 10.21 9.22 11.46
CA LEU A 27 10.81 10.23 12.34
C LEU A 27 10.08 10.29 13.70
N THR A 28 8.76 10.18 13.69
CA THR A 28 7.95 10.19 14.93
C THR A 28 8.33 9.05 15.87
N ILE A 29 8.46 7.82 15.38
CA ILE A 29 8.85 6.69 16.24
C ILE A 29 10.29 6.83 16.78
N TRP A 30 11.19 7.43 16.00
CA TRP A 30 12.55 7.75 16.45
C TRP A 30 12.57 8.85 17.51
N VAL A 31 11.76 9.90 17.34
CA VAL A 31 11.62 10.98 18.34
C VAL A 31 11.06 10.43 19.65
N VAL A 32 10.01 9.59 19.59
CA VAL A 32 9.43 8.98 20.81
C VAL A 32 10.48 8.14 21.54
N TYR A 33 11.24 7.31 20.82
CA TYR A 33 12.31 6.50 21.40
C TYR A 33 13.45 7.35 21.98
N TYR A 34 13.83 8.43 21.29
CA TYR A 34 14.82 9.39 21.79
C TYR A 34 14.38 10.06 23.08
N LEU A 35 13.11 10.50 23.18
CA LEU A 35 12.54 11.10 24.37
C LEU A 35 12.50 10.12 25.54
N GLU A 36 12.13 8.87 25.29
CA GLU A 36 12.14 7.79 26.29
C GLU A 36 13.54 7.63 26.94
N ILE A 37 14.57 7.55 26.11
CA ILE A 37 15.97 7.43 26.59
C ILE A 37 16.42 8.71 27.28
N SER A 38 16.16 9.88 26.68
CA SER A 38 16.64 11.17 27.19
C SER A 38 16.05 11.55 28.54
N TRP A 39 14.79 11.16 28.79
CA TRP A 39 14.09 11.42 30.05
C TRP A 39 14.28 10.28 31.08
N GLY A 40 14.90 9.17 30.69
CA GLY A 40 15.05 8.01 31.57
C GLY A 40 13.72 7.37 31.96
N VAL A 41 12.69 7.51 31.14
CA VAL A 41 11.33 6.96 31.37
C VAL A 41 11.14 5.70 30.52
N ASN A 42 10.17 4.87 30.89
CA ASN A 42 9.80 3.68 30.13
C ASN A 42 8.33 3.78 29.70
N PHE A 43 8.11 3.93 28.39
CA PHE A 43 6.78 4.04 27.82
C PHE A 43 6.11 2.69 27.55
N ASN A 44 6.77 1.56 27.78
CA ASN A 44 6.21 0.23 27.50
C ASN A 44 4.87 -0.01 28.21
N THR A 45 4.66 0.60 29.39
CA THR A 45 3.42 0.51 30.16
C THR A 45 2.22 1.17 29.45
N HIS A 46 2.45 1.99 28.43
CA HIS A 46 1.43 2.57 27.57
C HIS A 46 1.14 1.71 26.32
N GLY A 47 1.81 0.57 26.18
CA GLY A 47 1.50 -0.44 25.18
C GLY A 47 0.15 -1.12 25.41
N ILE A 48 -0.25 -1.96 24.48
CA ILE A 48 -1.47 -2.77 24.63
C ILE A 48 -1.20 -3.81 25.71
N TYR A 49 -2.05 -3.81 26.75
CA TYR A 49 -2.09 -4.89 27.72
C TYR A 49 -3.42 -5.65 27.58
N PRO A 50 -3.38 -6.90 27.09
CA PRO A 50 -4.59 -7.65 26.77
C PRO A 50 -5.55 -7.80 27.94
N GLN A 51 -6.85 -7.72 27.62
CA GLN A 51 -7.99 -7.93 28.52
C GLN A 51 -8.02 -7.02 29.78
N ARG A 52 -7.23 -5.93 29.80
CA ARG A 52 -7.29 -4.90 30.83
C ARG A 52 -7.70 -3.55 30.23
N LEU A 53 -8.65 -2.87 30.84
CA LEU A 53 -9.12 -1.55 30.36
C LEU A 53 -7.98 -0.55 30.27
N SER A 54 -7.05 -0.56 31.25
CA SER A 54 -5.85 0.29 31.19
C SER A 54 -4.95 0.03 29.98
N GLY A 55 -5.00 -1.16 29.41
CA GLY A 55 -4.24 -1.53 28.23
C GLY A 55 -4.87 -1.08 26.89
N LEU A 56 -6.13 -0.61 26.90
CA LEU A 56 -6.80 -0.11 25.70
C LEU A 56 -6.15 1.16 25.14
N GLN A 57 -5.54 2.00 25.98
CA GLN A 57 -4.76 3.14 25.50
C GLN A 57 -3.67 2.73 24.51
N GLY A 58 -3.11 1.54 24.69
CA GLY A 58 -2.07 1.00 23.86
C GLY A 58 -2.52 0.74 22.41
N VAL A 59 -3.82 0.64 22.14
CA VAL A 59 -4.34 0.53 20.76
C VAL A 59 -3.88 1.73 19.92
N LEU A 60 -3.80 2.91 20.52
CA LEU A 60 -3.35 4.13 19.85
C LEU A 60 -1.84 4.36 20.02
N PHE A 61 -1.28 4.05 21.18
CA PHE A 61 0.11 4.43 21.52
C PHE A 61 1.13 3.38 21.15
N SER A 62 0.78 2.07 21.16
CA SER A 62 1.74 0.99 20.90
C SER A 62 2.54 1.14 19.61
N PRO A 63 2.00 1.65 18.47
CA PRO A 63 2.79 1.77 17.25
C PRO A 63 3.99 2.71 17.36
N PHE A 64 3.99 3.60 18.35
CA PHE A 64 5.05 4.59 18.53
C PHE A 64 6.13 4.15 19.53
N ILE A 65 5.86 3.14 20.36
CA ILE A 65 6.72 2.70 21.47
C ILE A 65 7.59 1.53 21.01
N HIS A 66 8.90 1.59 21.30
CA HIS A 66 9.87 0.56 20.93
C HIS A 66 10.82 0.24 22.06
N GLY A 67 10.88 -1.03 22.46
CA GLY A 67 11.65 -1.49 23.62
C GLY A 67 13.18 -1.60 23.41
N SER A 68 13.67 -1.47 22.17
CA SER A 68 15.10 -1.50 21.87
C SER A 68 15.38 -0.83 20.52
N LEU A 69 16.65 -0.45 20.32
CA LEU A 69 17.12 0.13 19.06
C LEU A 69 16.94 -0.85 17.89
N ASP A 70 17.24 -2.13 18.10
CA ASP A 70 17.05 -3.17 17.07
C ASP A 70 15.57 -3.29 16.68
N HIS A 71 14.67 -3.24 17.67
CA HIS A 71 13.22 -3.26 17.42
C HIS A 71 12.78 -2.04 16.61
N LEU A 72 13.23 -0.84 16.99
CA LEU A 72 12.95 0.40 16.27
C LEU A 72 13.48 0.35 14.83
N TYR A 73 14.72 -0.07 14.63
CA TYR A 73 15.32 -0.16 13.30
C TYR A 73 14.60 -1.16 12.40
N ASN A 74 14.29 -2.34 12.93
CA ASN A 74 13.57 -3.39 12.17
C ASN A 74 12.13 -2.98 11.77
N ASN A 75 11.51 -2.03 12.49
CA ASN A 75 10.22 -1.46 12.11
C ASN A 75 10.36 -0.28 11.14
N SER A 76 11.45 0.49 11.21
CA SER A 76 11.61 1.73 10.43
C SER A 76 11.56 1.49 8.93
N PHE A 77 12.31 0.52 8.44
CA PHE A 77 12.43 0.26 7.01
C PHE A 77 11.13 -0.28 6.38
N PRO A 78 10.50 -1.32 6.96
CA PRO A 78 9.21 -1.80 6.47
C PRO A 78 8.11 -0.74 6.54
N LEU A 79 8.05 0.03 7.63
CA LEU A 79 7.06 1.10 7.78
C LEU A 79 7.22 2.16 6.69
N LEU A 80 8.46 2.61 6.44
CA LEU A 80 8.76 3.61 5.40
C LEU A 80 8.28 3.13 4.03
N ILE A 81 8.71 1.94 3.63
CA ILE A 81 8.46 1.41 2.28
C ILE A 81 6.97 1.07 2.07
N LEU A 82 6.38 0.34 3.02
CA LEU A 82 4.99 -0.10 2.86
C LEU A 82 4.00 1.06 2.96
N LEU A 83 4.28 2.06 3.81
CA LEU A 83 3.43 3.26 3.89
C LEU A 83 3.59 4.12 2.62
N ALA A 84 4.81 4.26 2.08
CA ALA A 84 5.04 4.92 0.79
C ALA A 84 4.29 4.21 -0.34
N ALA A 85 4.41 2.88 -0.41
CA ALA A 85 3.68 2.06 -1.38
C ALA A 85 2.16 2.22 -1.24
N LEU A 86 1.64 2.19 0.00
CA LEU A 86 0.22 2.40 0.24
C LEU A 86 -0.25 3.76 -0.29
N ILE A 87 0.45 4.85 0.06
CA ILE A 87 0.06 6.21 -0.34
C ILE A 87 0.17 6.39 -1.85
N TYR A 88 1.22 5.83 -2.46
CA TYR A 88 1.44 5.94 -3.90
C TYR A 88 0.41 5.14 -4.70
N PHE A 89 0.21 3.87 -4.36
CA PHE A 89 -0.63 2.97 -5.13
C PHE A 89 -2.10 2.99 -4.73
N PHE A 90 -2.41 3.35 -3.48
CA PHE A 90 -3.78 3.36 -2.93
C PHE A 90 -4.14 4.71 -2.27
N PRO A 91 -3.90 5.87 -2.94
CA PRO A 91 -4.01 7.19 -2.30
C PRO A 91 -5.39 7.47 -1.71
N LYS A 92 -6.46 6.96 -2.35
CA LYS A 92 -7.85 7.16 -1.90
C LYS A 92 -8.23 6.35 -0.66
N GLN A 93 -7.44 5.33 -0.32
CA GLN A 93 -7.70 4.40 0.79
C GLN A 93 -6.65 4.49 1.89
N ALA A 94 -5.51 5.16 1.62
CA ALA A 94 -4.35 5.14 2.51
C ALA A 94 -4.70 5.49 3.95
N TRP A 95 -5.41 6.59 4.18
CA TRP A 95 -5.79 7.02 5.52
C TRP A 95 -6.78 6.07 6.21
N GLN A 96 -7.71 5.51 5.46
CA GLN A 96 -8.63 4.50 5.99
C GLN A 96 -7.89 3.24 6.42
N VAL A 97 -6.92 2.78 5.61
CA VAL A 97 -6.11 1.61 5.95
C VAL A 97 -5.26 1.85 7.18
N VAL A 98 -4.60 3.00 7.29
CA VAL A 98 -3.79 3.34 8.48
C VAL A 98 -4.67 3.45 9.72
N LEU A 99 -5.74 4.24 9.68
CA LEU A 99 -6.59 4.47 10.84
C LEU A 99 -7.27 3.17 11.31
N TRP A 100 -8.01 2.51 10.41
CA TRP A 100 -8.69 1.26 10.75
C TRP A 100 -7.72 0.13 11.01
N GLY A 101 -6.56 0.15 10.35
CA GLY A 101 -5.48 -0.81 10.58
C GLY A 101 -4.97 -0.75 12.01
N ILE A 102 -4.66 0.44 12.53
CA ILE A 102 -4.23 0.63 13.93
C ILE A 102 -5.34 0.17 14.89
N LEU A 103 -6.58 0.63 14.66
CA LEU A 103 -7.70 0.31 15.55
C LEU A 103 -8.02 -1.18 15.57
N CYS A 104 -8.21 -1.80 14.40
CA CYS A 104 -8.59 -3.20 14.31
C CYS A 104 -7.48 -4.14 14.80
N SER A 105 -6.23 -3.92 14.36
CA SER A 105 -5.11 -4.75 14.80
C SER A 105 -4.85 -4.58 16.30
N GLY A 106 -4.92 -3.36 16.82
CA GLY A 106 -4.74 -3.08 18.23
C GLY A 106 -5.83 -3.69 19.10
N LEU A 107 -7.10 -3.54 18.71
CA LEU A 107 -8.23 -4.16 19.42
C LEU A 107 -8.18 -5.68 19.36
N LEU A 108 -7.84 -6.26 18.21
CA LEU A 108 -7.70 -7.69 18.08
C LEU A 108 -6.54 -8.23 18.94
N THR A 109 -5.40 -7.52 18.96
CA THR A 109 -4.29 -7.83 19.87
C THR A 109 -4.72 -7.76 21.34
N TRP A 110 -5.52 -6.76 21.70
CA TRP A 110 -6.05 -6.64 23.05
C TRP A 110 -6.97 -7.81 23.43
N LEU A 111 -7.73 -8.34 22.48
CA LEU A 111 -8.62 -9.48 22.70
C LEU A 111 -7.87 -10.81 22.85
N ILE A 112 -6.89 -11.10 21.99
CA ILE A 112 -6.27 -12.42 21.87
C ILE A 112 -4.86 -12.50 22.45
N GLY A 113 -4.24 -11.37 22.80
CA GLY A 113 -2.86 -11.31 23.24
C GLY A 113 -2.64 -12.01 24.60
N ARG A 114 -1.42 -12.49 24.80
CA ARG A 114 -0.96 -12.98 26.12
C ARG A 114 -0.79 -11.80 27.09
N PRO A 115 -0.77 -12.03 28.42
CA PRO A 115 -0.68 -10.99 29.44
C PRO A 115 0.72 -10.37 29.51
N SER A 116 1.05 -9.56 28.51
CA SER A 116 2.27 -8.77 28.41
C SER A 116 1.98 -7.45 27.70
N TYR A 117 2.89 -6.48 27.80
CA TYR A 117 2.78 -5.25 27.02
C TYR A 117 3.20 -5.50 25.57
N HIS A 118 2.28 -5.28 24.63
CA HIS A 118 2.55 -5.34 23.21
C HIS A 118 2.82 -3.94 22.67
N ILE A 119 4.00 -3.74 22.09
CA ILE A 119 4.52 -2.45 21.61
C ILE A 119 5.14 -2.63 20.22
N GLY A 120 5.33 -1.52 19.51
CA GLY A 120 5.96 -1.47 18.19
C GLY A 120 5.00 -1.23 17.05
N ALA A 121 5.53 -0.69 15.94
CA ALA A 121 4.78 -0.43 14.72
C ALA A 121 4.47 -1.71 13.92
N SER A 122 4.96 -2.87 14.35
CA SER A 122 4.87 -4.12 13.58
C SER A 122 3.43 -4.53 13.29
N GLY A 123 2.48 -4.35 14.21
CA GLY A 123 1.06 -4.61 13.93
C GLY A 123 0.57 -3.85 12.72
N LEU A 124 0.87 -2.54 12.63
CA LEU A 124 0.55 -1.73 11.46
C LEU A 124 1.31 -2.19 10.20
N ILE A 125 2.58 -2.54 10.32
CA ILE A 125 3.38 -3.06 9.20
C ILE A 125 2.73 -4.30 8.58
N TYR A 126 2.23 -5.24 9.42
CA TYR A 126 1.51 -6.41 8.96
C TYR A 126 0.16 -6.06 8.31
N VAL A 127 -0.55 -5.04 8.82
CA VAL A 127 -1.74 -4.49 8.15
C VAL A 127 -1.40 -4.01 6.75
N LEU A 128 -0.35 -3.20 6.61
CA LEU A 128 0.06 -2.62 5.33
C LEU A 128 0.46 -3.70 4.33
N ALA A 129 1.33 -4.62 4.74
CA ALA A 129 1.79 -5.72 3.89
C ALA A 129 0.62 -6.60 3.42
N SER A 130 -0.24 -7.01 4.35
CA SER A 130 -1.42 -7.84 4.09
C SER A 130 -2.42 -7.11 3.18
N PHE A 131 -2.75 -5.85 3.48
CA PHE A 131 -3.66 -5.06 2.65
C PHE A 131 -3.15 -4.93 1.22
N ILE A 132 -1.91 -4.50 1.03
CA ILE A 132 -1.31 -4.31 -0.31
C ILE A 132 -1.30 -5.64 -1.07
N PHE A 133 -0.90 -6.71 -0.41
CA PHE A 133 -0.86 -8.04 -1.03
C PHE A 133 -2.24 -8.50 -1.50
N PHE A 134 -3.20 -8.62 -0.59
CA PHE A 134 -4.52 -9.16 -0.94
C PHE A 134 -5.32 -8.23 -1.86
N LYS A 135 -5.18 -6.91 -1.68
CA LYS A 135 -5.84 -5.94 -2.56
C LYS A 135 -5.29 -5.99 -3.96
N GLY A 136 -3.97 -6.10 -4.11
CA GLY A 136 -3.31 -6.15 -5.41
C GLY A 136 -3.60 -7.46 -6.16
N ILE A 137 -3.49 -8.62 -5.50
CA ILE A 137 -3.82 -9.92 -6.13
C ILE A 137 -5.27 -9.94 -6.63
N ARG A 138 -6.21 -9.43 -5.83
CA ARG A 138 -7.65 -9.39 -6.20
C ARG A 138 -8.00 -8.39 -7.29
N SER A 139 -7.10 -7.47 -7.62
CA SER A 139 -7.34 -6.47 -8.66
C SER A 139 -7.38 -7.08 -10.06
N GLY A 140 -6.72 -8.22 -10.28
CA GLY A 140 -6.55 -8.85 -11.59
C GLY A 140 -5.66 -8.05 -12.56
N HIS A 141 -5.16 -6.89 -12.15
CA HIS A 141 -4.34 -6.02 -13.00
C HIS A 141 -2.85 -6.25 -12.75
N TYR A 142 -2.08 -6.46 -13.80
CA TYR A 142 -0.68 -6.90 -13.72
C TYR A 142 0.23 -6.03 -12.84
N ARG A 143 0.04 -4.70 -12.83
CA ARG A 143 0.84 -3.78 -11.99
C ARG A 143 0.61 -3.99 -10.50
N TRP A 144 -0.64 -4.24 -10.11
CA TRP A 144 -1.01 -4.46 -8.71
C TRP A 144 -0.61 -5.86 -8.26
N VAL A 145 -0.73 -6.85 -9.16
CA VAL A 145 -0.23 -8.20 -8.92
C VAL A 145 1.29 -8.18 -8.75
N ALA A 146 2.02 -7.46 -9.61
CA ALA A 146 3.47 -7.31 -9.47
C ALA A 146 3.86 -6.65 -8.14
N LEU A 147 3.13 -5.60 -7.71
CA LEU A 147 3.34 -4.99 -6.38
C LEU A 147 3.12 -6.01 -5.26
N SER A 148 2.05 -6.81 -5.33
CA SER A 148 1.76 -7.85 -4.33
C SER A 148 2.87 -8.89 -4.25
N LEU A 149 3.36 -9.36 -5.40
CA LEU A 149 4.49 -10.30 -5.47
C LEU A 149 5.78 -9.67 -4.93
N GLY A 150 6.01 -8.38 -5.22
CA GLY A 150 7.11 -7.62 -4.66
C GLY A 150 7.07 -7.56 -3.13
N VAL A 151 5.89 -7.34 -2.55
CA VAL A 151 5.70 -7.36 -1.08
C VAL A 151 6.05 -8.74 -0.51
N VAL A 152 5.59 -9.83 -1.14
CA VAL A 152 5.92 -11.19 -0.68
C VAL A 152 7.41 -11.49 -0.85
N PHE A 153 8.01 -11.07 -1.94
CA PHE A 153 9.44 -11.28 -2.18
C PHE A 153 10.31 -10.60 -1.12
N VAL A 154 9.98 -9.36 -0.74
CA VAL A 154 10.78 -8.58 0.22
C VAL A 154 10.42 -8.92 1.66
N TYR A 155 9.14 -9.11 1.96
CA TYR A 155 8.62 -9.23 3.34
C TYR A 155 8.00 -10.58 3.66
N GLY A 156 8.02 -11.56 2.74
CA GLY A 156 7.39 -12.88 2.95
C GLY A 156 7.96 -13.65 4.15
N SER A 157 9.23 -13.43 4.50
CA SER A 157 9.83 -14.02 5.70
C SER A 157 9.16 -13.56 7.01
N MET A 158 8.49 -12.41 7.02
CA MET A 158 7.73 -11.94 8.17
C MET A 158 6.57 -12.87 8.52
N LEU A 159 6.04 -13.66 7.57
CA LEU A 159 4.94 -14.58 7.82
C LEU A 159 5.25 -15.60 8.94
N TRP A 160 6.53 -15.96 9.11
CA TRP A 160 6.92 -16.87 10.20
C TRP A 160 6.67 -16.27 11.59
N TYR A 161 6.71 -14.96 11.72
CA TYR A 161 6.52 -14.26 12.99
C TYR A 161 5.05 -14.00 13.36
N VAL A 162 4.07 -14.48 12.56
CA VAL A 162 2.67 -14.60 12.98
C VAL A 162 2.44 -15.84 13.85
N LEU A 163 3.46 -16.69 13.97
CA LEU A 163 3.50 -17.87 14.83
C LEU A 163 4.43 -17.61 16.02
N PRO A 164 4.27 -18.33 17.14
CA PRO A 164 5.09 -18.17 18.35
C PRO A 164 6.49 -18.80 18.20
N VAL A 165 7.23 -18.44 17.14
CA VAL A 165 8.53 -19.03 16.80
C VAL A 165 9.71 -18.38 17.52
N LYS A 166 9.51 -17.20 18.10
CA LYS A 166 10.57 -16.44 18.78
C LYS A 166 10.03 -15.75 20.03
N GLU A 167 10.71 -15.98 21.15
CA GLU A 167 10.41 -15.28 22.41
C GLU A 167 10.64 -13.76 22.27
N GLY A 168 9.89 -12.97 23.03
CA GLY A 168 9.99 -11.50 23.01
C GLY A 168 9.29 -10.83 21.83
N ILE A 169 8.79 -11.58 20.85
CA ILE A 169 8.00 -11.04 19.74
C ILE A 169 6.50 -11.18 20.05
N SER A 170 5.76 -10.12 19.74
CA SER A 170 4.29 -10.11 19.79
C SER A 170 3.71 -10.75 18.54
N TRP A 171 3.75 -12.10 18.46
CA TRP A 171 3.16 -12.81 17.32
C TRP A 171 1.65 -12.54 17.20
N GLU A 172 0.96 -12.32 18.33
CA GLU A 172 -0.46 -11.99 18.39
C GLU A 172 -0.73 -10.63 17.71
N GLY A 173 0.16 -9.64 17.92
CA GLY A 173 0.10 -8.34 17.23
C GLY A 173 0.31 -8.48 15.72
N HIS A 174 1.23 -9.36 15.32
CA HIS A 174 1.50 -9.66 13.91
C HIS A 174 0.31 -10.36 13.25
N LEU A 175 -0.25 -11.40 13.89
CA LEU A 175 -1.45 -12.08 13.41
C LEU A 175 -2.63 -11.11 13.32
N SER A 176 -2.83 -10.30 14.35
CA SER A 176 -3.88 -9.26 14.37
C SER A 176 -3.74 -8.29 13.20
N GLY A 177 -2.51 -7.87 12.91
CA GLY A 177 -2.21 -7.01 11.77
C GLY A 177 -2.51 -7.69 10.43
N LEU A 178 -2.06 -8.93 10.25
CA LEU A 178 -2.32 -9.73 9.05
C LEU A 178 -3.83 -9.86 8.79
N LEU A 179 -4.60 -10.26 9.79
CA LEU A 179 -6.05 -10.45 9.68
C LEU A 179 -6.78 -9.13 9.43
N SER A 180 -6.36 -8.04 10.09
CA SER A 180 -6.95 -6.72 9.88
C SER A 180 -6.69 -6.20 8.46
N GLY A 181 -5.47 -6.34 7.93
CA GLY A 181 -5.14 -5.96 6.57
C GLY A 181 -5.91 -6.77 5.52
N LEU A 182 -6.05 -8.08 5.74
CA LEU A 182 -6.88 -8.94 4.92
C LEU A 182 -8.34 -8.45 4.92
N ALA A 183 -8.94 -8.25 6.08
CA ALA A 183 -10.31 -7.78 6.21
C ALA A 183 -10.53 -6.43 5.52
N LEU A 184 -9.62 -5.46 5.72
CA LEU A 184 -9.67 -4.15 5.05
C LEU A 184 -9.53 -4.26 3.53
N SER A 185 -8.74 -5.21 3.03
CA SER A 185 -8.61 -5.44 1.59
C SER A 185 -9.94 -5.86 0.94
N TRP A 186 -10.81 -6.52 1.71
CA TRP A 186 -12.12 -6.99 1.26
C TRP A 186 -13.22 -5.95 1.45
N THR A 187 -13.21 -5.26 2.58
CA THR A 187 -14.27 -4.31 2.97
C THR A 187 -14.16 -2.96 2.27
N LEU A 188 -12.93 -2.47 2.06
CA LEU A 188 -12.75 -1.21 1.36
C LEU A 188 -13.02 -1.38 -0.14
N PRO A 189 -13.75 -0.42 -0.76
CA PRO A 189 -14.11 -0.50 -2.16
C PRO A 189 -12.88 -0.54 -3.07
N ASN A 190 -13.01 -1.14 -4.26
CA ASN A 190 -11.94 -1.14 -5.25
C ASN A 190 -11.95 0.21 -5.97
N ARG A 191 -11.04 1.12 -5.59
CA ARG A 191 -10.89 2.46 -6.16
C ARG A 191 -9.58 2.61 -6.93
N MET A 192 -9.12 1.52 -7.54
CA MET A 192 -7.92 1.55 -8.37
C MET A 192 -8.23 2.27 -9.68
N PRO A 193 -7.25 3.00 -10.25
CA PRO A 193 -7.36 3.49 -11.60
C PRO A 193 -7.60 2.31 -12.55
N SER A 194 -8.58 2.42 -13.42
CA SER A 194 -8.73 1.47 -14.52
C SER A 194 -7.48 1.57 -15.41
N ALA A 195 -7.04 0.45 -15.99
CA ALA A 195 -6.05 0.51 -17.06
C ALA A 195 -6.58 1.46 -18.15
N PRO A 196 -5.72 2.29 -18.75
CA PRO A 196 -6.15 3.03 -19.93
C PRO A 196 -6.63 2.01 -20.96
N LYS A 197 -7.86 2.16 -21.44
CA LYS A 197 -8.32 1.41 -22.59
C LYS A 197 -7.48 1.89 -23.78
N TYR A 198 -6.88 0.96 -24.46
CA TYR A 198 -6.24 1.26 -25.72
C TYR A 198 -7.31 1.60 -26.77
N ALA A 199 -6.95 2.38 -27.79
CA ALA A 199 -7.91 2.80 -28.81
C ALA A 199 -8.60 1.59 -29.46
N TRP A 200 -7.87 0.51 -29.67
CA TRP A 200 -8.40 -0.74 -30.27
C TRP A 200 -9.32 -1.57 -29.34
N GLU A 201 -9.46 -1.22 -28.07
CA GLU A 201 -10.40 -1.86 -27.13
C GLU A 201 -11.75 -1.13 -27.11
N ALA A 202 -11.89 -0.02 -27.83
CA ALA A 202 -13.14 0.71 -27.92
C ALA A 202 -14.15 -0.05 -28.80
N GLU A 203 -15.43 -0.08 -28.38
CA GLU A 203 -16.48 -0.78 -29.15
C GLU A 203 -16.73 -0.15 -30.53
N ASP A 204 -16.36 1.11 -30.71
CA ASP A 204 -16.46 1.90 -31.93
C ASP A 204 -15.12 2.00 -32.69
N TYR A 205 -14.09 1.25 -32.28
CA TYR A 205 -12.80 1.25 -32.96
C TYR A 205 -12.92 0.71 -34.37
N LYS A 206 -12.40 1.48 -35.31
CA LYS A 206 -12.30 1.08 -36.71
C LYS A 206 -10.83 1.10 -37.14
N GLU A 207 -10.36 -0.06 -37.52
CA GLU A 207 -8.99 -0.27 -37.97
C GLU A 207 -8.63 0.61 -39.17
N GLU A 208 -9.60 0.83 -40.06
CA GLU A 208 -9.45 1.67 -41.25
C GLU A 208 -9.22 3.16 -40.93
N GLU A 209 -9.73 3.63 -39.79
CA GLU A 209 -9.57 5.01 -39.32
C GLU A 209 -8.29 5.23 -38.48
N ASP A 210 -7.61 4.15 -38.08
CA ASP A 210 -6.40 4.23 -37.30
C ASP A 210 -5.19 4.62 -38.16
N ALA A 211 -4.54 5.73 -37.82
CA ALA A 211 -3.42 6.27 -38.57
C ALA A 211 -2.24 5.29 -38.68
N PHE A 212 -2.03 4.43 -37.69
CA PHE A 212 -0.98 3.43 -37.73
C PHE A 212 -1.38 2.26 -38.63
N MET A 213 -2.63 1.79 -38.56
CA MET A 213 -3.12 0.66 -39.36
C MET A 213 -3.20 1.00 -40.84
N ARG A 214 -3.36 2.25 -41.24
CA ARG A 214 -3.28 2.69 -42.65
C ARG A 214 -1.95 2.42 -43.35
N HIS A 215 -0.89 2.17 -42.56
CA HIS A 215 0.41 1.80 -43.06
C HIS A 215 0.54 0.29 -43.41
N PHE A 216 -0.57 -0.45 -43.36
CA PHE A 216 -0.57 -1.88 -43.73
C PHE A 216 -1.58 -2.14 -44.82
N ASP A 217 -1.17 -3.01 -45.79
CA ASP A 217 -2.09 -3.50 -46.83
C ASP A 217 -3.02 -4.61 -46.28
N ALA A 218 -3.91 -5.09 -47.15
CA ALA A 218 -4.86 -6.16 -46.79
C ALA A 218 -4.15 -7.50 -46.46
N ASP A 219 -2.91 -7.68 -46.87
CA ASP A 219 -2.07 -8.85 -46.57
C ASP A 219 -1.20 -8.64 -45.33
N GLY A 220 -1.27 -7.47 -44.68
CA GLY A 220 -0.52 -7.10 -43.46
C GLY A 220 0.92 -6.64 -43.73
N ASN A 221 1.28 -6.32 -44.98
CA ASN A 221 2.59 -5.76 -45.28
C ASN A 221 2.62 -4.25 -45.05
N PHE A 222 3.75 -3.79 -44.53
CA PHE A 222 3.94 -2.36 -44.27
C PHE A 222 4.09 -1.56 -45.58
N ILE A 223 3.32 -0.49 -45.70
CA ILE A 223 3.33 0.46 -46.81
C ILE A 223 4.02 1.74 -46.36
N GLU A 224 5.17 2.08 -46.95
CA GLU A 224 5.96 3.24 -46.56
C GLU A 224 5.27 4.59 -46.91
N GLN A 225 4.51 4.61 -48.02
CA GLN A 225 3.75 5.78 -48.47
C GLN A 225 2.26 5.51 -48.33
N LEU A 226 1.56 6.38 -47.59
CA LEU A 226 0.10 6.32 -47.56
C LEU A 226 -0.46 6.63 -48.94
N PRO A 227 -1.53 5.93 -49.42
CA PRO A 227 -2.25 6.33 -50.61
C PRO A 227 -2.68 7.80 -50.43
N GLU A 228 -2.32 8.69 -51.36
CA GLU A 228 -2.78 10.06 -51.37
C GLU A 228 -4.32 10.06 -51.29
N GLU A 229 -4.88 10.81 -50.32
CA GLU A 229 -6.30 11.13 -50.37
C GLU A 229 -6.55 11.82 -51.71
N GLN A 230 -7.23 11.14 -52.61
CA GLN A 230 -7.73 11.77 -53.84
C GLN A 230 -8.69 12.85 -53.36
N THR A 231 -8.19 14.08 -53.27
CA THR A 231 -9.03 15.26 -53.22
C THR A 231 -9.79 15.26 -54.55
N ASP A 232 -11.06 14.88 -54.52
CA ASP A 232 -12.01 15.18 -55.59
C ASP A 232 -12.12 16.73 -55.72
N ALA A 233 -11.16 17.30 -56.44
CA ALA A 233 -11.23 18.63 -56.92
C ALA A 233 -11.56 18.55 -58.40
N ASP A 234 -12.84 18.31 -58.68
CA ASP A 234 -13.46 18.65 -59.95
C ASP A 234 -14.99 18.61 -59.80
N GLU A 235 -15.59 19.76 -59.48
CA GLU A 235 -16.71 20.37 -60.23
C GLU A 235 -17.05 21.75 -59.66
#